data_58e2e4551cc363862a6ac49079a10e73
#
_entry.id   58e2e4551cc363862a6ac49079a10e73
#
_cell.length_a   1.000
_cell.length_b   1.000
_cell.length_c   1.000
_cell.angle_alpha   90.00
_cell.angle_beta   90.00
_cell.angle_gamma   90.00
#
_symmetry.space_group_name_H-M   'P 1'
#
loop_
_entity.id
_entity.type
_entity.pdbx_description
1 polymer ?
#
loop_
_entity_poly.entity_id
_entity_poly.type
_entity_poly.pdbx_seq_one_letter_code
_entity_poly.pdbx_strand_id
1 'polypeptide(L)'
;MFRTMLKSKIHRATVTQADLHYVGSVTVDEDLMEAADLLEGEQVAIVDVTNGARLETYVITGERGSGVIGINGAAAHLVQPGDLVILIAYGQMDDAEARAYRPRIVFVDADNRVVELGTDPAHAPEGSGLSSGAVTRTPSETVDAAALDALIHAES
;
A
#
# COMPACT_ATOMS: atom_id res chain seq x y z
N MET A 1 -18.30 -6.17 15.59
CA MET A 1 -17.11 -6.98 15.26
C MET A 1 -16.24 -6.18 14.31
N PHE A 2 -14.97 -6.06 14.61
CA PHE A 2 -14.01 -5.39 13.74
C PHE A 2 -13.33 -6.38 12.80
N ARG A 3 -13.07 -5.93 11.58
CA ARG A 3 -12.30 -6.67 10.57
C ARG A 3 -11.01 -5.94 10.30
N THR A 4 -9.92 -6.66 10.11
CA THR A 4 -8.67 -6.09 9.61
C THR A 4 -8.72 -6.09 8.09
N MET A 5 -8.76 -4.90 7.49
CA MET A 5 -8.94 -4.71 6.06
C MET A 5 -7.71 -4.07 5.44
N LEU A 6 -7.45 -4.35 4.16
CA LEU A 6 -6.48 -3.60 3.39
C LEU A 6 -6.91 -2.13 3.33
N LYS A 7 -6.13 -1.26 3.95
CA LYS A 7 -6.36 0.19 3.93
C LYS A 7 -5.75 0.81 2.68
N SER A 8 -4.48 0.53 2.45
CA SER A 8 -3.73 1.03 1.29
C SER A 8 -2.51 0.18 1.01
N LYS A 9 -1.96 0.30 -0.18
CA LYS A 9 -0.63 -0.22 -0.49
C LYS A 9 0.10 0.67 -1.49
N ILE A 10 1.42 0.70 -1.35
CA ILE A 10 2.33 1.24 -2.38
C ILE A 10 2.94 0.02 -3.06
N HIS A 11 2.62 -0.16 -4.34
CA HIS A 11 2.91 -1.40 -5.05
C HIS A 11 4.19 -1.30 -5.86
N ARG A 12 5.17 -2.17 -5.55
CA ARG A 12 6.43 -2.35 -6.27
C ARG A 12 7.29 -1.09 -6.29
N ALA A 13 7.40 -0.42 -5.15
CA ALA A 13 8.37 0.66 -4.95
C ALA A 13 9.80 0.10 -4.90
N THR A 14 10.75 0.88 -5.38
CA THR A 14 12.17 0.53 -5.36
C THR A 14 12.81 1.05 -4.08
N VAL A 15 13.46 0.18 -3.31
CA VAL A 15 14.24 0.57 -2.13
C VAL A 15 15.43 1.42 -2.58
N THR A 16 15.55 2.62 -2.01
CA THR A 16 16.60 3.58 -2.39
C THR A 16 17.81 3.54 -1.45
N GLN A 17 17.59 3.16 -0.20
CA GLN A 17 18.66 3.08 0.80
C GLN A 17 18.32 2.08 1.92
N ALA A 18 19.35 1.58 2.60
CA ALA A 18 19.21 0.75 3.79
C ALA A 18 20.30 1.11 4.78
N ASP A 19 19.94 1.32 6.04
CA ASP A 19 20.86 1.68 7.11
C ASP A 19 20.61 0.82 8.35
N LEU A 20 21.49 -0.14 8.57
CA LEU A 20 21.41 -1.09 9.68
C LEU A 20 21.48 -0.38 11.06
N HIS A 21 22.17 0.73 11.14
CA HIS A 21 22.46 1.43 12.40
C HIS A 21 21.51 2.59 12.68
N TYR A 22 20.53 2.80 11.85
CA TYR A 22 19.48 3.79 12.04
C TYR A 22 18.33 3.23 12.90
N VAL A 23 17.52 4.10 13.48
CA VAL A 23 16.32 3.69 14.23
C VAL A 23 15.40 2.88 13.33
N GLY A 24 15.00 1.68 13.78
CA GLY A 24 14.22 0.73 12.99
C GLY A 24 12.89 1.34 12.49
N SER A 25 12.72 1.41 11.15
CA SER A 25 11.56 2.05 10.51
C SER A 25 11.68 1.92 8.99
N VAL A 26 10.68 2.44 8.27
CA VAL A 26 10.80 2.72 6.84
C VAL A 26 10.58 4.21 6.60
N THR A 27 11.56 4.86 5.97
CA THR A 27 11.44 6.25 5.53
C THR A 27 10.75 6.27 4.17
N VAL A 28 9.63 7.00 4.08
CA VAL A 28 8.81 7.06 2.87
C VAL A 28 8.66 8.51 2.41
N ASP A 29 8.87 8.76 1.12
CA ASP A 29 8.59 10.05 0.49
C ASP A 29 7.19 10.54 0.89
N GLU A 30 7.10 11.78 1.38
CA GLU A 30 5.83 12.35 1.87
C GLU A 30 4.72 12.35 0.80
N ASP A 31 5.06 12.50 -0.48
CA ASP A 31 4.08 12.39 -1.56
C ASP A 31 3.47 10.98 -1.64
N LEU A 32 4.28 9.95 -1.43
CA LEU A 32 3.80 8.56 -1.38
C LEU A 32 2.95 8.31 -0.13
N MET A 33 3.32 8.91 1.00
CA MET A 33 2.53 8.82 2.22
C MET A 33 1.15 9.44 2.04
N GLU A 34 1.06 10.61 1.44
CA GLU A 34 -0.21 11.26 1.14
C GLU A 34 -1.04 10.44 0.17
N ALA A 35 -0.43 9.93 -0.90
CA ALA A 35 -1.12 9.10 -1.89
C ALA A 35 -1.72 7.84 -1.26
N ALA A 36 -1.00 7.21 -0.33
CA ALA A 36 -1.41 5.99 0.36
C ALA A 36 -2.15 6.24 1.68
N ASP A 37 -2.40 7.49 2.05
CA ASP A 37 -3.01 7.87 3.33
C ASP A 37 -2.28 7.25 4.53
N LEU A 38 -0.96 7.42 4.57
CA LEU A 38 -0.10 6.97 5.65
C LEU A 38 0.31 8.15 6.54
N LEU A 39 0.26 7.95 7.84
CA LEU A 39 0.76 8.88 8.83
C LEU A 39 2.12 8.44 9.36
N GLU A 40 2.93 9.39 9.82
CA GLU A 40 4.15 9.07 10.54
C GLU A 40 3.84 8.26 11.79
N GLY A 41 4.61 7.19 12.01
CA GLY A 41 4.37 6.26 13.11
C GLY A 41 3.36 5.15 12.81
N GLU A 42 2.71 5.19 11.65
CA GLU A 42 1.73 4.16 11.27
C GLU A 42 2.44 2.85 10.95
N GLN A 43 1.88 1.74 11.44
CA GLN A 43 2.39 0.40 11.16
C GLN A 43 2.15 0.02 9.70
N VAL A 44 3.18 -0.54 9.08
CA VAL A 44 3.10 -1.10 7.72
C VAL A 44 3.77 -2.47 7.67
N ALA A 45 3.23 -3.34 6.83
CA ALA A 45 3.91 -4.55 6.39
C ALA A 45 4.73 -4.24 5.13
N ILE A 46 5.95 -4.75 5.07
CA ILE A 46 6.79 -4.70 3.89
C ILE A 46 6.92 -6.11 3.32
N VAL A 47 6.60 -6.25 2.05
CA VAL A 47 6.82 -7.49 1.31
C VAL A 47 7.87 -7.24 0.24
N ASP A 48 8.99 -7.93 0.33
CA ASP A 48 10.06 -7.84 -0.66
C ASP A 48 9.77 -8.80 -1.82
N VAL A 49 9.48 -8.25 -2.98
CA VAL A 49 9.19 -9.03 -4.19
C VAL A 49 10.43 -9.75 -4.69
N THR A 50 11.60 -9.16 -4.47
CA THR A 50 12.88 -9.68 -4.98
C THR A 50 13.32 -10.95 -4.26
N ASN A 51 13.10 -11.05 -2.94
CA ASN A 51 13.56 -12.18 -2.13
C ASN A 51 12.48 -12.91 -1.33
N GLY A 52 11.24 -12.39 -1.33
CA GLY A 52 10.11 -13.01 -0.62
C GLY A 52 10.04 -12.71 0.88
N ALA A 53 10.94 -11.87 1.41
CA ALA A 53 10.90 -11.49 2.83
C ALA A 53 9.63 -10.69 3.16
N ARG A 54 9.11 -10.91 4.37
CA ARG A 54 7.97 -10.17 4.91
C ARG A 54 8.32 -9.72 6.33
N LEU A 55 8.05 -8.45 6.61
CA LEU A 55 8.30 -7.86 7.93
C LEU A 55 7.28 -6.76 8.24
N GLU A 56 7.23 -6.37 9.48
CA GLU A 56 6.42 -5.26 9.94
C GLU A 56 7.32 -4.20 10.56
N THR A 57 6.98 -2.95 10.30
CA THR A 57 7.67 -1.79 10.85
C THR A 57 6.70 -0.60 10.90
N TYR A 58 7.21 0.60 11.08
CA TYR A 58 6.42 1.83 11.05
C TYR A 58 7.05 2.87 10.14
N VAL A 59 6.25 3.83 9.71
CA VAL A 59 6.63 4.85 8.73
C VAL A 59 7.28 6.04 9.40
N ILE A 60 8.38 6.52 8.81
CA ILE A 60 8.96 7.85 9.07
C ILE A 60 8.85 8.68 7.80
N THR A 61 8.49 9.95 7.96
CA THR A 61 8.34 10.88 6.84
C THR A 61 9.69 11.20 6.21
N GLY A 62 9.81 10.93 4.92
CA GLY A 62 10.95 11.29 4.09
C GLY A 62 10.72 12.57 3.30
N GLU A 63 11.79 13.10 2.72
CA GLU A 63 11.74 14.33 1.92
C GLU A 63 10.73 14.21 0.77
N ARG A 64 9.83 15.18 0.70
CA ARG A 64 8.81 15.26 -0.34
C ARG A 64 9.43 15.31 -1.73
N GLY A 65 8.95 14.45 -2.61
CA GLY A 65 9.39 14.39 -4.00
C GLY A 65 10.77 13.78 -4.21
N SER A 66 11.39 13.22 -3.15
CA SER A 66 12.72 12.57 -3.24
C SER A 66 12.68 11.17 -3.83
N GLY A 67 11.52 10.52 -3.81
CA GLY A 67 11.38 9.10 -4.18
C GLY A 67 11.96 8.15 -3.13
N VAL A 68 12.26 8.62 -1.90
CA VAL A 68 12.90 7.81 -0.89
C VAL A 68 12.01 6.68 -0.40
N ILE A 69 12.56 5.47 -0.41
CA ILE A 69 12.09 4.30 0.34
C ILE A 69 13.32 3.79 1.07
N GLY A 70 13.46 4.19 2.32
CA GLY A 70 14.64 3.90 3.15
C GLY A 70 14.35 2.87 4.20
N ILE A 71 15.09 1.77 4.19
CA ILE A 71 14.94 0.68 5.16
C ILE A 71 15.93 0.91 6.31
N ASN A 72 15.41 1.03 7.51
CA ASN A 72 16.19 1.41 8.68
C ASN A 72 16.24 0.28 9.72
N GLY A 73 17.38 0.11 10.35
CA GLY A 73 17.58 -0.83 11.45
C GLY A 73 17.64 -2.29 10.99
N ALA A 74 17.15 -3.20 11.81
CA ALA A 74 17.28 -4.64 11.62
C ALA A 74 16.66 -5.14 10.30
N ALA A 75 15.66 -4.44 9.77
CA ALA A 75 15.07 -4.77 8.46
C ALA A 75 16.08 -4.69 7.31
N ALA A 76 17.17 -3.92 7.46
CA ALA A 76 18.23 -3.86 6.47
C ALA A 76 19.00 -5.18 6.27
N HIS A 77 18.82 -6.15 7.15
CA HIS A 77 19.29 -7.52 6.92
C HIS A 77 18.47 -8.28 5.87
N LEU A 78 17.21 -7.92 5.68
CA LEU A 78 16.26 -8.62 4.83
C LEU A 78 15.99 -7.90 3.52
N VAL A 79 16.09 -6.58 3.51
CA VAL A 79 15.70 -5.73 2.37
C VAL A 79 16.90 -4.85 1.99
N GLN A 80 17.28 -4.88 0.72
CA GLN A 80 18.45 -4.18 0.19
C GLN A 80 18.08 -3.08 -0.79
N PRO A 81 18.92 -2.04 -0.98
CA PRO A 81 18.72 -1.08 -2.04
C PRO A 81 18.59 -1.76 -3.41
N GLY A 82 17.63 -1.30 -4.21
CA GLY A 82 17.30 -1.90 -5.50
C GLY A 82 16.23 -2.97 -5.45
N ASP A 83 15.90 -3.51 -4.27
CA ASP A 83 14.79 -4.45 -4.13
C ASP A 83 13.46 -3.77 -4.47
N LEU A 84 12.54 -4.55 -5.03
CA LEU A 84 11.15 -4.13 -5.21
C LEU A 84 10.34 -4.55 -4.00
N VAL A 85 9.65 -3.60 -3.39
CA VAL A 85 8.85 -3.85 -2.20
C VAL A 85 7.41 -3.39 -2.37
N ILE A 86 6.51 -4.02 -1.62
CA ILE A 86 5.13 -3.57 -1.46
C ILE A 86 4.98 -3.14 -0.01
N LEU A 87 4.60 -1.89 0.22
CA LEU A 87 4.24 -1.40 1.54
C LEU A 87 2.73 -1.52 1.70
N ILE A 88 2.28 -2.19 2.74
CA ILE A 88 0.86 -2.48 2.95
C ILE A 88 0.45 -1.94 4.31
N ALA A 89 -0.60 -1.11 4.34
CA ALA A 89 -1.25 -0.68 5.56
C ALA A 89 -2.61 -1.37 5.71
N TYR A 90 -2.88 -1.84 6.91
CA TYR A 90 -4.16 -2.42 7.29
C TYR A 90 -4.87 -1.51 8.28
N GLY A 91 -6.19 -1.46 8.21
CA GLY A 91 -7.03 -0.75 9.15
C GLY A 91 -8.06 -1.67 9.79
N GLN A 92 -8.42 -1.38 11.03
CA GLN A 92 -9.52 -2.06 11.69
C GLN A 92 -10.81 -1.28 11.46
N MET A 93 -11.81 -1.95 10.93
CA MET A 93 -13.08 -1.37 10.52
C MET A 93 -14.22 -2.22 11.06
N ASP A 94 -15.31 -1.57 11.45
CA ASP A 94 -16.54 -2.33 11.73
C ASP A 94 -17.08 -2.94 10.42
N ASP A 95 -18.07 -3.83 10.55
CA ASP A 95 -18.57 -4.58 9.39
C ASP A 95 -19.16 -3.65 8.32
N ALA A 96 -19.86 -2.60 8.68
CA ALA A 96 -20.45 -1.66 7.73
C ALA A 96 -19.38 -0.84 7.00
N GLU A 97 -18.40 -0.31 7.73
CA GLU A 97 -17.27 0.41 7.15
C GLU A 97 -16.45 -0.49 6.22
N ALA A 98 -16.16 -1.72 6.66
CA ALA A 98 -15.38 -2.68 5.88
C ALA A 98 -16.03 -3.01 4.53
N ARG A 99 -17.35 -3.15 4.49
CA ARG A 99 -18.10 -3.43 3.25
C ARG A 99 -18.12 -2.27 2.28
N ALA A 100 -18.06 -1.04 2.79
CA ALA A 100 -18.09 0.19 2.00
C ALA A 100 -16.70 0.70 1.62
N TYR A 101 -15.68 0.28 2.35
CA TYR A 101 -14.33 0.82 2.20
C TYR A 101 -13.71 0.48 0.83
N ARG A 102 -13.03 1.47 0.25
CA ARG A 102 -12.23 1.30 -0.96
C ARG A 102 -10.76 1.57 -0.62
N PRO A 103 -9.87 0.57 -0.74
CA PRO A 103 -8.46 0.77 -0.44
C PRO A 103 -7.81 1.73 -1.44
N ARG A 104 -6.76 2.40 -1.00
CA ARG A 104 -5.92 3.24 -1.87
C ARG A 104 -4.76 2.41 -2.37
N ILE A 105 -4.70 2.20 -3.67
CA ILE A 105 -3.66 1.42 -4.33
C ILE A 105 -2.80 2.38 -5.13
N VAL A 106 -1.54 2.53 -4.72
CA VAL A 106 -0.58 3.45 -5.32
C VAL A 106 0.39 2.66 -6.18
N PHE A 107 0.42 2.94 -7.48
CA PHE A 107 1.41 2.41 -8.40
C PHE A 107 2.47 3.47 -8.67
N VAL A 108 3.73 3.06 -8.70
CA VAL A 108 4.88 3.93 -8.89
C VAL A 108 5.75 3.46 -10.04
N ASP A 109 6.52 4.38 -10.60
CA ASP A 109 7.57 4.06 -11.59
C ASP A 109 8.90 3.69 -10.90
N ALA A 110 9.95 3.50 -11.68
CA ALA A 110 11.27 3.12 -11.18
C ALA A 110 11.94 4.19 -10.29
N ASP A 111 11.47 5.44 -10.36
CA ASP A 111 11.92 6.56 -9.53
C ASP A 111 10.98 6.81 -8.33
N ASN A 112 10.07 5.88 -8.04
CA ASN A 112 9.06 5.99 -6.99
C ASN A 112 8.13 7.20 -7.15
N ARG A 113 7.86 7.60 -8.39
CA ARG A 113 6.83 8.61 -8.69
C ARG A 113 5.48 7.93 -8.89
N VAL A 114 4.44 8.53 -8.36
CA VAL A 114 3.08 8.02 -8.54
C VAL A 114 2.68 8.11 -10.01
N VAL A 115 2.31 6.97 -10.60
CA VAL A 115 1.84 6.89 -12.00
C VAL A 115 0.36 6.57 -12.10
N GLU A 116 -0.20 5.93 -11.07
CA GLU A 116 -1.62 5.61 -11.00
C GLU A 116 -2.08 5.48 -9.55
N LEU A 117 -3.28 5.97 -9.28
CA LEU A 117 -4.02 5.74 -8.04
C LEU A 117 -5.26 4.92 -8.35
N GLY A 118 -5.43 3.79 -7.67
CA GLY A 118 -6.57 2.91 -7.85
C GLY A 118 -7.27 2.59 -6.53
N THR A 119 -8.37 1.87 -6.65
CA THR A 119 -9.18 1.41 -5.51
C THR A 119 -9.48 -0.08 -5.56
N ASP A 120 -9.06 -0.74 -6.62
CA ASP A 120 -9.24 -2.19 -6.81
C ASP A 120 -7.95 -2.93 -6.47
N PRO A 121 -7.93 -3.72 -5.38
CA PRO A 121 -6.73 -4.43 -4.96
C PRO A 121 -6.25 -5.50 -5.94
N ALA A 122 -7.09 -5.88 -6.90
CA ALA A 122 -6.77 -6.88 -7.92
C ALA A 122 -6.38 -6.27 -9.28
N HIS A 123 -6.54 -4.95 -9.43
CA HIS A 123 -6.16 -4.26 -10.67
C HIS A 123 -4.65 -4.14 -10.81
N ALA A 124 -4.16 -4.32 -12.03
CA ALA A 124 -2.80 -3.97 -12.43
C ALA A 124 -2.86 -3.00 -13.61
N PRO A 125 -1.99 -1.95 -13.63
CA PRO A 125 -1.95 -1.00 -14.73
C PRO A 125 -1.61 -1.67 -16.06
N GLU A 126 -2.18 -1.18 -17.13
CA GLU A 126 -1.86 -1.61 -18.49
C GLU A 126 -0.37 -1.37 -18.78
N GLY A 127 0.28 -2.35 -19.38
CA GLY A 127 1.72 -2.27 -19.69
C GLY A 127 2.65 -2.48 -18.50
N SER A 128 2.13 -2.75 -17.30
CA SER A 128 2.96 -2.98 -16.10
C SER A 128 3.67 -4.34 -16.08
N GLY A 129 3.29 -5.25 -16.95
CA GLY A 129 3.79 -6.63 -16.93
C GLY A 129 3.19 -7.50 -15.82
N LEU A 130 2.25 -6.96 -15.05
CA LEU A 130 1.56 -7.67 -13.98
C LEU A 130 0.25 -8.29 -14.49
N SER A 131 -0.12 -9.42 -13.90
CA SER A 131 -1.45 -10.00 -14.13
C SER A 131 -2.49 -9.21 -13.35
N SER A 132 -3.59 -8.84 -14.02
CA SER A 132 -4.69 -8.11 -13.40
C SER A 132 -5.89 -9.03 -13.18
N GLY A 133 -6.40 -9.05 -11.96
CA GLY A 133 -7.64 -9.75 -11.61
C GLY A 133 -8.91 -8.97 -11.94
N ALA A 134 -8.79 -7.68 -12.22
CA ALA A 134 -9.94 -6.80 -12.49
C ALA A 134 -10.74 -7.25 -13.72
N VAL A 135 -10.06 -7.76 -14.77
CA VAL A 135 -10.68 -8.20 -16.02
C VAL A 135 -11.47 -9.49 -15.89
N THR A 136 -11.29 -10.24 -14.81
CA THR A 136 -12.01 -11.50 -14.57
C THR A 136 -13.27 -11.31 -13.72
N ARG A 137 -13.49 -10.09 -13.21
CA ARG A 137 -14.67 -9.77 -12.42
C ARG A 137 -15.87 -9.52 -13.31
N THR A 138 -17.00 -10.12 -12.95
CA THR A 138 -18.26 -9.86 -13.64
C THR A 138 -18.83 -8.51 -13.21
N PRO A 139 -19.59 -7.81 -14.09
CA PRO A 139 -20.18 -6.51 -13.74
C PRO A 139 -21.09 -6.53 -12.51
N SER A 140 -21.63 -7.70 -12.14
CA SER A 140 -22.45 -7.87 -10.93
C SER A 140 -21.63 -7.84 -9.63
N GLU A 141 -20.31 -7.97 -9.72
CA GLU A 141 -19.40 -7.91 -8.55
C GLU A 141 -18.88 -6.49 -8.30
N THR A 142 -19.02 -5.60 -9.26
CA THR A 142 -18.77 -4.17 -9.08
C THR A 142 -20.01 -3.52 -8.48
N VAL A 143 -20.11 -3.57 -7.17
CA VAL A 143 -21.17 -2.81 -6.48
C VAL A 143 -20.83 -1.33 -6.61
N ASP A 144 -21.70 -0.59 -7.31
CA ASP A 144 -21.66 0.86 -7.37
C ASP A 144 -21.62 1.44 -5.94
N ALA A 145 -20.76 2.43 -5.70
CA ALA A 145 -20.64 3.10 -4.40
C ALA A 145 -21.99 3.63 -3.88
N ALA A 146 -22.88 4.08 -4.77
CA ALA A 146 -24.22 4.53 -4.44
C ALA A 146 -25.15 3.38 -4.03
N ALA A 147 -25.04 2.22 -4.68
CA ALA A 147 -25.80 1.03 -4.31
C ALA A 147 -25.33 0.44 -2.99
N LEU A 148 -24.03 0.56 -2.71
CA LEU A 148 -23.44 0.12 -1.45
C LEU A 148 -23.87 1.02 -0.29
N ASP A 149 -23.90 2.33 -0.50
CA ASP A 149 -24.36 3.32 0.47
C ASP A 149 -25.85 3.11 0.84
N ALA A 150 -26.66 2.78 -0.16
CA ALA A 150 -28.06 2.44 0.04
C ALA A 150 -28.27 1.15 0.85
N LEU A 151 -27.40 0.15 0.68
CA LEU A 151 -27.42 -1.09 1.49
C LEU A 151 -27.06 -0.84 2.94
N ILE A 152 -26.08 0.04 3.21
CA ILE A 152 -25.63 0.40 4.56
C ILE A 152 -26.76 1.12 5.32
N HIS A 153 -27.47 2.03 4.64
CA HIS A 153 -28.60 2.78 5.25
C HIS A 153 -29.87 1.97 5.40
N ALA A 154 -30.02 0.85 4.71
CA ALA A 154 -31.17 -0.04 4.83
C ALA A 154 -31.07 -0.97 6.04
N GLU A 155 -29.88 -1.21 6.60
CA GLU A 155 -29.64 -2.04 7.77
C GLU A 155 -29.52 -1.27 9.10
N SER A 156 -29.67 0.03 9.06
CA SER A 156 -29.56 0.93 10.25
C SER A 156 -30.91 1.35 10.82
#